data_ca8f1b09a55bc485288b2712010520e2
#
_entry.id   ca8f1b09a55bc485288b2712010520e2
#
_cell.length_a   1.000
_cell.length_b   1.000
_cell.length_c   1.000
_cell.angle_alpha   90.00
_cell.angle_beta   90.00
_cell.angle_gamma   90.00
#
_symmetry.space_group_name_H-M   'P 1'
#
loop_
_entity.id
_entity.type
_entity.pdbx_description
1 polymer ?
#
loop_
_entity_poly.entity_id
_entity_poly.type
_entity_poly.pdbx_seq_one_letter_code
_entity_poly.pdbx_strand_id
1 'polypeptide(L)'
;VMLVPTADNILTDKLPAFAPYYDEERLLTKVRNSIGEEHYIDVYHALQEHAQEPIYYRTDHHWTSLGAYYGFLAWADSVGRFPYPYDVNGMKTVSENFQGTLQSRINVDWTKDSIQYFPETEKKAVSVTYDFADTADSLYAPDYLDTKNQYGFFLNDNHAFIEIHTGYNPGKTLFVIKDSYANSLIPLLTTHYAVSYTH
;
A
#
# COMPACT_ATOMS: atom_id res chain seq x y z
N VAL A 1 1.35 -8.82 -12.47
CA VAL A 1 2.44 -8.21 -11.68
C VAL A 1 2.15 -6.73 -11.52
N MET A 2 2.23 -6.20 -10.29
CA MET A 2 2.16 -4.78 -9.98
C MET A 2 3.53 -4.37 -9.42
N LEU A 3 4.18 -3.40 -10.04
CA LEU A 3 5.42 -2.79 -9.54
C LEU A 3 5.13 -1.33 -9.23
N VAL A 4 5.20 -0.98 -7.95
CA VAL A 4 4.87 0.37 -7.48
C VAL A 4 6.10 1.26 -7.64
N PRO A 5 6.00 2.38 -8.41
CA PRO A 5 7.11 3.31 -8.56
C PRO A 5 7.39 4.05 -7.25
N THR A 6 8.61 4.55 -7.12
CA THR A 6 8.99 5.39 -5.98
C THR A 6 8.48 6.83 -6.15
N ALA A 7 8.43 7.59 -5.05
CA ALA A 7 7.91 8.95 -5.04
C ALA A 7 8.65 9.90 -5.99
N ASP A 8 9.96 9.73 -6.16
CA ASP A 8 10.79 10.56 -7.03
C ASP A 8 10.50 10.34 -8.54
N ASN A 9 9.92 9.21 -8.91
CA ASN A 9 9.50 8.94 -10.28
C ASN A 9 8.09 9.44 -10.62
N ILE A 10 7.25 9.64 -9.61
CA ILE A 10 5.90 10.19 -9.78
C ILE A 10 5.85 11.69 -9.51
N LEU A 11 6.53 12.16 -8.46
CA LEU A 11 6.52 13.55 -8.00
C LEU A 11 7.72 14.35 -8.56
N THR A 12 7.99 14.21 -9.84
CA THR A 12 9.19 14.76 -10.51
C THR A 12 9.29 16.28 -10.41
N ASP A 13 8.15 16.97 -10.33
CA ASP A 13 8.06 18.44 -10.13
C ASP A 13 8.56 18.89 -8.75
N LYS A 14 8.65 17.98 -7.78
CA LYS A 14 9.13 18.25 -6.42
C LYS A 14 10.62 17.96 -6.24
N LEU A 15 11.29 17.41 -7.26
CA LEU A 15 12.72 17.13 -7.19
C LEU A 15 13.55 18.42 -7.23
N PRO A 16 14.61 18.52 -6.41
CA PRO A 16 15.58 19.60 -6.54
C PRO A 16 16.23 19.60 -7.92
N ALA A 17 16.65 20.79 -8.39
CA ALA A 17 17.43 20.89 -9.62
C ALA A 17 18.68 19.99 -9.52
N PHE A 18 18.94 19.21 -10.57
CA PHE A 18 20.07 18.26 -10.66
C PHE A 18 20.00 17.09 -9.65
N ALA A 19 18.84 16.80 -9.04
CA ALA A 19 18.69 15.58 -8.27
C ALA A 19 19.06 14.35 -9.11
N PRO A 20 19.82 13.38 -8.56
CA PRO A 20 20.04 12.14 -9.25
C PRO A 20 18.69 11.45 -9.46
N TYR A 21 18.45 10.97 -10.65
CA TYR A 21 17.19 10.38 -11.05
C TYR A 21 17.45 9.04 -11.73
N TYR A 22 16.73 8.01 -11.30
CA TYR A 22 16.68 6.73 -11.96
C TYR A 22 15.36 6.59 -12.73
N ASP A 23 15.43 6.37 -14.02
CA ASP A 23 14.27 6.20 -14.89
C ASP A 23 13.59 4.84 -14.63
N GLU A 24 12.67 4.82 -13.65
CA GLU A 24 11.89 3.62 -13.34
C GLU A 24 10.87 3.30 -14.43
N GLU A 25 10.30 4.29 -15.10
CA GLU A 25 9.35 4.08 -16.19
C GLU A 25 9.94 3.18 -17.28
N ARG A 26 11.21 3.42 -17.61
CA ARG A 26 11.93 2.56 -18.56
C ARG A 26 12.11 1.13 -18.06
N LEU A 27 12.35 0.94 -16.75
CA LEU A 27 12.43 -0.37 -16.14
C LEU A 27 11.07 -1.07 -16.17
N LEU A 28 10.01 -0.39 -15.74
CA LEU A 28 8.64 -0.89 -15.70
C LEU A 28 8.17 -1.30 -17.10
N THR A 29 8.46 -0.49 -18.12
CA THR A 29 8.20 -0.81 -19.53
C THR A 29 8.90 -2.09 -19.98
N LYS A 30 10.17 -2.30 -19.59
CA LYS A 30 10.89 -3.54 -19.92
C LYS A 30 10.26 -4.76 -19.27
N VAL A 31 9.86 -4.65 -18.00
CA VAL A 31 9.17 -5.74 -17.30
C VAL A 31 7.84 -6.05 -17.98
N ARG A 32 7.00 -5.04 -18.22
CA ARG A 32 5.72 -5.17 -18.94
C ARG A 32 5.89 -5.90 -20.27
N ASN A 33 6.86 -5.49 -21.10
CA ASN A 33 7.14 -6.13 -22.38
C ASN A 33 7.63 -7.58 -22.23
N SER A 34 8.27 -7.92 -21.12
CA SER A 34 8.82 -9.27 -20.89
C SER A 34 7.78 -10.26 -20.41
N ILE A 35 6.78 -9.81 -19.62
CA ILE A 35 5.77 -10.70 -19.04
C ILE A 35 4.45 -10.70 -19.84
N GLY A 36 4.25 -9.74 -20.75
CA GLY A 36 3.00 -9.50 -21.47
C GLY A 36 2.08 -8.51 -20.75
N GLU A 37 1.38 -7.72 -21.53
CA GLU A 37 0.51 -6.66 -21.05
C GLU A 37 -0.64 -7.20 -20.17
N GLU A 38 -1.16 -8.36 -20.50
CA GLU A 38 -2.23 -9.05 -19.79
C GLU A 38 -1.84 -9.52 -18.37
N HIS A 39 -0.53 -9.53 -18.06
CA HIS A 39 0.01 -9.90 -16.75
C HIS A 39 0.55 -8.71 -15.96
N TYR A 40 0.45 -7.49 -16.51
CA TYR A 40 0.97 -6.28 -15.90
C TYR A 40 -0.17 -5.36 -15.44
N ILE A 41 -0.04 -4.81 -14.23
CA ILE A 41 -0.96 -3.81 -13.69
C ILE A 41 -0.25 -2.47 -13.75
N ASP A 42 -0.77 -1.55 -14.54
CA ASP A 42 -0.17 -0.23 -14.75
C ASP A 42 -0.53 0.74 -13.63
N VAL A 43 0.17 0.60 -12.52
CA VAL A 43 0.01 1.50 -11.38
C VAL A 43 0.80 2.81 -11.56
N TYR A 44 1.80 2.83 -12.46
CA TYR A 44 2.60 4.03 -12.72
C TYR A 44 1.73 5.17 -13.23
N HIS A 45 0.99 4.94 -14.30
CA HIS A 45 0.10 5.96 -14.87
C HIS A 45 -1.05 6.32 -13.93
N ALA A 46 -1.62 5.36 -13.21
CA ALA A 46 -2.64 5.63 -12.21
C ALA A 46 -2.16 6.59 -11.11
N LEU A 47 -0.92 6.42 -10.62
CA LEU A 47 -0.34 7.33 -9.64
C LEU A 47 0.07 8.68 -10.25
N GLN A 48 0.55 8.68 -11.50
CA GLN A 48 0.94 9.91 -12.19
C GLN A 48 -0.25 10.86 -12.39
N GLU A 49 -1.43 10.34 -12.72
CA GLU A 49 -2.67 11.14 -12.84
C GLU A 49 -3.05 11.84 -11.53
N HIS A 50 -2.61 11.31 -10.39
CA HIS A 50 -2.88 11.82 -9.05
C HIS A 50 -1.65 12.43 -8.35
N ALA A 51 -0.59 12.79 -9.09
CA ALA A 51 0.68 13.28 -8.56
C ALA A 51 0.55 14.58 -7.73
N GLN A 52 -0.53 15.34 -7.88
CA GLN A 52 -0.78 16.56 -7.10
C GLN A 52 -1.45 16.28 -5.75
N GLU A 53 -1.89 15.06 -5.50
CA GLU A 53 -2.49 14.64 -4.26
C GLU A 53 -1.44 14.05 -3.28
N PRO A 54 -1.75 13.92 -1.98
CA PRO A 54 -0.80 13.37 -1.01
C PRO A 54 -0.72 11.83 -1.08
N ILE A 55 -0.30 11.31 -2.22
CA ILE A 55 -0.24 9.88 -2.51
C ILE A 55 1.04 9.19 -2.02
N TYR A 56 2.05 9.95 -1.60
CA TYR A 56 3.26 9.45 -0.94
C TYR A 56 3.52 10.20 0.37
N TYR A 57 4.10 9.49 1.35
CA TYR A 57 4.62 10.13 2.55
C TYR A 57 5.84 11.01 2.20
N ARG A 58 6.03 12.08 2.95
CA ARG A 58 7.21 12.97 2.84
C ARG A 58 8.38 12.47 3.65
N THR A 59 8.11 11.74 4.72
CA THR A 59 9.10 11.27 5.68
C THR A 59 9.40 9.78 5.56
N ASP A 60 8.66 9.09 4.72
CA ASP A 60 8.79 7.65 4.48
C ASP A 60 8.82 7.32 2.98
N HIS A 61 9.35 6.15 2.62
CA HIS A 61 9.47 5.74 1.23
C HIS A 61 8.19 5.14 0.65
N HIS A 62 7.19 4.82 1.48
CA HIS A 62 5.95 4.23 1.02
C HIS A 62 4.97 5.27 0.44
N TRP A 63 4.04 4.78 -0.35
CA TRP A 63 2.82 5.52 -0.64
C TRP A 63 1.93 5.66 0.61
N THR A 64 1.02 6.61 0.59
CA THR A 64 -0.04 6.72 1.60
C THR A 64 -1.17 5.72 1.31
N SER A 65 -2.14 5.60 2.21
CA SER A 65 -3.36 4.82 1.93
C SER A 65 -4.15 5.35 0.73
N LEU A 66 -4.04 6.65 0.43
CA LEU A 66 -4.62 7.21 -0.80
C LEU A 66 -3.88 6.72 -2.04
N GLY A 67 -2.55 6.68 -2.01
CA GLY A 67 -1.76 6.10 -3.10
C GLY A 67 -2.06 4.61 -3.29
N ALA A 68 -2.17 3.85 -2.19
CA ALA A 68 -2.56 2.45 -2.22
C ALA A 68 -3.98 2.25 -2.80
N TYR A 69 -4.89 3.18 -2.55
CA TYR A 69 -6.24 3.17 -3.13
C TYR A 69 -6.22 3.32 -4.66
N TYR A 70 -5.40 4.22 -5.20
CA TYR A 70 -5.24 4.31 -6.66
C TYR A 70 -4.60 3.05 -7.26
N GLY A 71 -3.65 2.44 -6.54
CA GLY A 71 -3.13 1.11 -6.89
C GLY A 71 -4.22 0.03 -6.88
N PHE A 72 -5.14 0.07 -5.90
CA PHE A 72 -6.30 -0.81 -5.83
C PHE A 72 -7.25 -0.61 -7.03
N LEU A 73 -7.51 0.62 -7.46
CA LEU A 73 -8.33 0.90 -8.63
C LEU A 73 -7.69 0.35 -9.91
N ALA A 74 -6.37 0.54 -10.10
CA ALA A 74 -5.63 -0.02 -11.24
C ALA A 74 -5.67 -1.55 -11.24
N TRP A 75 -5.54 -2.18 -10.06
CA TRP A 75 -5.72 -3.62 -9.93
C TRP A 75 -7.15 -4.06 -10.31
N ALA A 76 -8.18 -3.41 -9.80
CA ALA A 76 -9.56 -3.77 -10.07
C ALA A 76 -9.89 -3.69 -11.57
N ASP A 77 -9.43 -2.64 -12.23
CA ASP A 77 -9.57 -2.47 -13.67
C ASP A 77 -8.88 -3.61 -14.45
N SER A 78 -7.62 -3.92 -14.10
CA SER A 78 -6.83 -4.95 -14.77
C SER A 78 -7.43 -6.36 -14.69
N VAL A 79 -8.19 -6.65 -13.62
CA VAL A 79 -8.86 -7.96 -13.43
C VAL A 79 -10.34 -7.93 -13.78
N GLY A 80 -10.83 -6.83 -14.37
CA GLY A 80 -12.22 -6.66 -14.80
C GLY A 80 -13.22 -6.70 -13.65
N ARG A 81 -12.86 -6.14 -12.47
CA ARG A 81 -13.72 -6.08 -11.30
C ARG A 81 -14.19 -4.66 -11.04
N PHE A 82 -15.45 -4.53 -10.60
CA PHE A 82 -15.90 -3.27 -10.02
C PHE A 82 -15.23 -3.07 -8.67
N PRO A 83 -14.48 -1.95 -8.48
CA PRO A 83 -13.84 -1.67 -7.21
C PRO A 83 -14.91 -1.40 -6.13
N TYR A 84 -14.60 -1.77 -4.88
CA TYR A 84 -15.42 -1.35 -3.75
C TYR A 84 -15.36 0.19 -3.64
N PRO A 85 -16.50 0.88 -3.49
CA PRO A 85 -16.56 2.35 -3.46
C PRO A 85 -16.12 2.88 -2.10
N TYR A 86 -14.82 2.90 -1.83
CA TYR A 86 -14.26 3.49 -0.61
C TYR A 86 -14.46 5.01 -0.61
N ASP A 87 -14.83 5.56 0.55
CA ASP A 87 -14.97 6.99 0.73
C ASP A 87 -13.62 7.64 1.08
N VAL A 88 -12.98 8.25 0.09
CA VAL A 88 -11.71 8.97 0.26
C VAL A 88 -11.83 10.10 1.28
N ASN A 89 -12.97 10.79 1.35
CA ASN A 89 -13.20 11.87 2.31
C ASN A 89 -13.51 11.34 3.72
N GLY A 90 -13.91 10.08 3.83
CA GLY A 90 -14.21 9.40 5.08
C GLY A 90 -12.99 8.69 5.70
N MET A 91 -11.79 8.81 5.13
CA MET A 91 -10.57 8.25 5.70
C MET A 91 -10.35 8.73 7.13
N LYS A 92 -9.96 7.81 8.02
CA LYS A 92 -9.65 8.12 9.43
C LYS A 92 -8.16 8.30 9.63
N THR A 93 -7.77 9.38 10.31
CA THR A 93 -6.41 9.61 10.79
C THR A 93 -6.19 8.88 12.11
N VAL A 94 -5.13 8.08 12.19
CA VAL A 94 -4.72 7.34 13.40
C VAL A 94 -3.41 7.85 13.98
N SER A 95 -2.62 8.60 13.21
CA SER A 95 -1.44 9.32 13.67
C SER A 95 -1.25 10.59 12.87
N GLU A 96 -0.85 11.68 13.55
CA GLU A 96 -0.42 12.95 12.94
C GLU A 96 1.07 13.22 13.16
N ASN A 97 1.78 12.24 13.70
CA ASN A 97 3.16 12.37 14.11
C ASN A 97 4.09 11.37 13.44
N PHE A 98 3.70 10.83 12.30
CA PHE A 98 4.50 9.82 11.61
C PHE A 98 5.78 10.42 11.04
N GLN A 99 6.91 9.80 11.39
CA GLN A 99 8.23 10.07 10.86
C GLN A 99 8.87 8.74 10.46
N GLY A 100 8.89 8.48 9.17
CA GLY A 100 9.28 7.19 8.62
C GLY A 100 10.79 7.03 8.37
N THR A 101 11.10 6.11 7.48
CA THR A 101 12.46 5.66 7.20
C THR A 101 13.35 6.72 6.56
N LEU A 102 12.81 7.60 5.72
CA LEU A 102 13.57 8.69 5.10
C LEU A 102 14.00 9.71 6.16
N GLN A 103 13.07 10.11 7.03
CA GLN A 103 13.37 10.98 8.18
C GLN A 103 14.47 10.40 9.07
N SER A 104 14.40 9.10 9.34
CA SER A 104 15.39 8.40 10.17
C SER A 104 16.80 8.42 9.58
N ARG A 105 16.93 8.49 8.25
CA ARG A 105 18.23 8.55 7.57
C ARG A 105 18.88 9.91 7.63
N ILE A 106 18.08 10.98 7.53
CA ILE A 106 18.60 12.36 7.55
C ILE A 106 18.67 12.96 8.94
N ASN A 107 17.90 12.41 9.90
CA ASN A 107 17.84 12.83 11.30
C ASN A 107 17.58 14.34 11.50
N VAL A 108 16.74 14.93 10.66
CA VAL A 108 16.33 16.34 10.72
C VAL A 108 14.82 16.38 10.99
N ASP A 109 14.42 16.88 12.16
CA ASP A 109 13.00 17.03 12.51
C ASP A 109 12.41 18.30 11.86
N TRP A 110 11.89 18.16 10.64
CA TRP A 110 11.37 19.27 9.85
C TRP A 110 9.91 19.12 9.44
N THR A 111 9.41 17.90 9.38
CA THR A 111 8.00 17.64 9.02
C THR A 111 7.53 16.30 9.58
N LYS A 112 6.22 16.15 9.63
CA LYS A 112 5.56 14.91 10.00
C LYS A 112 4.50 14.59 8.97
N ASP A 113 4.18 13.33 8.84
CA ASP A 113 3.09 12.80 8.04
C ASP A 113 1.94 12.33 8.92
N SER A 114 0.78 12.10 8.31
CA SER A 114 -0.36 11.48 8.97
C SER A 114 -0.57 10.08 8.41
N ILE A 115 -0.77 9.10 9.29
CA ILE A 115 -1.25 7.77 8.88
C ILE A 115 -2.76 7.80 8.87
N GLN A 116 -3.32 7.43 7.73
CA GLN A 116 -4.77 7.34 7.52
C GLN A 116 -5.13 5.96 6.96
N TYR A 117 -6.37 5.54 7.14
CA TYR A 117 -6.89 4.29 6.59
C TYR A 117 -8.37 4.42 6.23
N PHE A 118 -8.89 3.47 5.46
CA PHE A 118 -10.30 3.40 5.09
C PHE A 118 -11.08 2.58 6.14
N PRO A 119 -11.96 3.21 6.93
CA PRO A 119 -12.67 2.52 8.02
C PRO A 119 -13.62 1.42 7.53
N GLU A 120 -13.97 1.41 6.26
CA GLU A 120 -14.79 0.35 5.65
C GLU A 120 -14.09 -1.01 5.67
N THR A 121 -12.76 -1.02 5.70
CA THR A 121 -11.97 -2.27 5.79
C THR A 121 -12.10 -2.95 7.15
N GLU A 122 -12.40 -2.20 8.23
CA GLU A 122 -12.68 -2.75 9.56
C GLU A 122 -14.05 -3.41 9.68
N LYS A 123 -15.00 -3.05 8.82
CA LYS A 123 -16.38 -3.54 8.88
C LYS A 123 -16.54 -5.00 8.46
N LYS A 124 -15.46 -5.63 8.01
CA LYS A 124 -15.44 -7.04 7.61
C LYS A 124 -14.98 -7.88 8.79
N ALA A 125 -15.70 -8.95 9.06
CA ALA A 125 -15.20 -9.95 10.00
C ALA A 125 -13.95 -10.59 9.37
N VAL A 126 -12.82 -10.40 10.00
CA VAL A 126 -11.55 -10.97 9.56
C VAL A 126 -10.94 -11.81 10.67
N SER A 127 -10.24 -12.86 10.26
CA SER A 127 -9.30 -13.59 11.10
C SER A 127 -7.98 -13.58 10.36
N VAL A 128 -6.94 -13.10 11.02
CA VAL A 128 -5.60 -13.01 10.45
C VAL A 128 -4.69 -13.97 11.22
N THR A 129 -3.93 -14.77 10.50
CA THR A 129 -2.90 -15.65 11.08
C THR A 129 -1.54 -15.23 10.55
N TYR A 130 -0.62 -14.92 11.45
CA TYR A 130 0.75 -14.54 11.16
C TYR A 130 1.69 -15.72 11.41
N ASP A 131 2.56 -16.01 10.45
CA ASP A 131 3.64 -17.00 10.55
C ASP A 131 3.18 -18.38 11.08
N PHE A 132 1.95 -18.76 10.74
CA PHE A 132 1.28 -20.01 11.14
C PHE A 132 1.04 -20.17 12.65
N ALA A 133 1.16 -19.14 13.45
CA ALA A 133 1.10 -19.21 14.91
C ALA A 133 0.20 -18.15 15.54
N ASP A 134 0.54 -16.88 15.37
CA ASP A 134 -0.16 -15.78 16.03
C ASP A 134 -1.43 -15.40 15.27
N THR A 135 -2.49 -15.05 15.99
CA THR A 135 -3.78 -14.70 15.39
C THR A 135 -4.27 -13.34 15.85
N ALA A 136 -4.97 -12.64 14.96
CA ALA A 136 -5.67 -11.38 15.26
C ALA A 136 -7.05 -11.35 14.58
N ASP A 137 -7.91 -10.46 15.06
CA ASP A 137 -9.24 -10.18 14.51
C ASP A 137 -9.31 -8.84 13.75
N SER A 138 -8.15 -8.24 13.50
CA SER A 138 -8.00 -6.97 12.82
C SER A 138 -6.86 -7.03 11.80
N LEU A 139 -6.99 -6.23 10.72
CA LEU A 139 -5.94 -5.97 9.74
C LEU A 139 -4.97 -4.88 10.21
N TYR A 140 -5.23 -4.29 11.36
CA TYR A 140 -4.51 -3.13 11.90
C TYR A 140 -3.99 -3.43 13.29
N ALA A 141 -2.77 -2.98 13.56
CA ALA A 141 -2.07 -3.15 14.83
C ALA A 141 -1.81 -1.77 15.49
N PRO A 142 -2.76 -1.25 16.28
CA PRO A 142 -2.65 0.09 16.88
C PRO A 142 -1.42 0.28 17.77
N ASP A 143 -0.91 -0.77 18.38
CA ASP A 143 0.27 -0.71 19.26
C ASP A 143 1.52 -0.15 18.55
N TYR A 144 1.60 -0.30 17.24
CA TYR A 144 2.69 0.29 16.45
C TYR A 144 2.66 1.81 16.41
N LEU A 145 1.49 2.44 16.61
CA LEU A 145 1.36 3.91 16.57
C LEU A 145 2.14 4.61 17.70
N ASP A 146 2.41 3.90 18.81
CA ASP A 146 3.21 4.36 19.93
C ASP A 146 4.72 4.05 19.77
N THR A 147 5.10 3.47 18.65
CA THR A 147 6.49 3.11 18.33
C THR A 147 7.07 4.00 17.25
N LYS A 148 8.38 3.86 17.00
CA LYS A 148 9.04 4.51 15.86
C LYS A 148 8.55 3.93 14.52
N ASN A 149 8.18 2.65 14.48
CA ASN A 149 7.71 1.96 13.28
C ASN A 149 6.18 2.06 13.15
N GLN A 150 5.63 3.28 13.06
CA GLN A 150 4.19 3.46 12.98
C GLN A 150 3.56 2.86 11.73
N TYR A 151 4.32 2.68 10.63
CA TYR A 151 3.82 2.01 9.41
C TYR A 151 3.46 0.53 9.65
N GLY A 152 4.01 -0.09 10.70
CA GLY A 152 3.59 -1.42 11.17
C GLY A 152 2.13 -1.50 11.62
N PHE A 153 1.43 -0.36 11.75
CA PHE A 153 -0.02 -0.30 11.91
C PHE A 153 -0.75 -1.15 10.85
N PHE A 154 -0.26 -1.14 9.62
CA PHE A 154 -0.79 -1.96 8.54
C PHE A 154 -0.27 -3.39 8.65
N LEU A 155 -1.17 -4.34 8.84
CA LEU A 155 -0.92 -5.79 8.83
C LEU A 155 0.10 -6.29 9.87
N ASN A 156 0.23 -5.57 11.01
CA ASN A 156 1.17 -5.94 12.07
C ASN A 156 2.64 -6.01 11.57
N ASP A 157 3.02 -5.08 10.66
CA ASP A 157 4.34 -5.03 10.03
C ASP A 157 4.56 -6.15 8.97
N ASN A 158 5.78 -6.63 8.83
CA ASN A 158 6.18 -7.62 7.85
C ASN A 158 6.32 -9.00 8.48
N HIS A 159 5.66 -9.97 7.89
CA HIS A 159 5.68 -11.38 8.29
C HIS A 159 6.06 -12.25 7.09
N ALA A 160 6.70 -13.38 7.36
CA ALA A 160 7.05 -14.33 6.30
C ALA A 160 5.81 -14.92 5.62
N PHE A 161 4.73 -15.10 6.39
CA PHE A 161 3.45 -15.58 5.87
C PHE A 161 2.30 -14.94 6.64
N ILE A 162 1.27 -14.48 5.91
CA ILE A 162 0.01 -14.03 6.51
C ILE A 162 -1.15 -14.67 5.76
N GLU A 163 -2.11 -15.18 6.51
CA GLU A 163 -3.37 -15.67 6.00
C GLU A 163 -4.52 -14.83 6.55
N ILE A 164 -5.38 -14.33 5.66
CA ILE A 164 -6.52 -13.48 6.01
C ILE A 164 -7.79 -14.18 5.55
N HIS A 165 -8.64 -14.56 6.49
CA HIS A 165 -9.97 -15.05 6.22
C HIS A 165 -10.98 -13.92 6.38
N THR A 166 -11.77 -13.69 5.34
CA THR A 166 -12.87 -12.71 5.34
C THR A 166 -14.20 -13.44 5.14
N GLY A 167 -15.27 -12.93 5.71
CA GLY A 167 -16.63 -13.41 5.44
C GLY A 167 -17.14 -13.08 4.04
N TYR A 168 -16.34 -12.44 3.20
CA TYR A 168 -16.83 -11.77 1.99
C TYR A 168 -16.70 -12.59 0.73
N ASN A 169 -16.38 -13.65 0.52
CA ASN A 169 -16.41 -14.46 -0.72
C ASN A 169 -15.90 -15.87 -0.46
N PRO A 170 -16.70 -16.70 0.20
CA PRO A 170 -16.31 -18.08 0.46
C PRO A 170 -16.02 -18.77 -0.89
N GLY A 171 -14.80 -19.23 -1.07
CA GLY A 171 -14.37 -20.01 -2.23
C GLY A 171 -13.43 -19.34 -3.22
N LYS A 172 -13.03 -18.08 -3.01
CA LYS A 172 -11.95 -17.46 -3.80
C LYS A 172 -10.85 -16.93 -2.89
N THR A 173 -9.65 -17.43 -3.07
CA THR A 173 -8.43 -16.98 -2.38
C THR A 173 -7.55 -16.25 -3.36
N LEU A 174 -7.01 -15.11 -2.94
CA LEU A 174 -5.97 -14.39 -3.63
C LEU A 174 -4.63 -14.72 -2.94
N PHE A 175 -3.70 -15.27 -3.70
CA PHE A 175 -2.32 -15.45 -3.25
C PHE A 175 -1.46 -14.28 -3.75
N VAL A 176 -0.72 -13.64 -2.84
CA VAL A 176 0.11 -12.46 -3.14
C VAL A 176 1.54 -12.71 -2.69
N ILE A 177 2.52 -12.39 -3.54
CA ILE A 177 3.92 -12.25 -3.15
C ILE A 177 4.20 -10.75 -3.15
N LYS A 178 4.68 -10.23 -2.05
CA LYS A 178 4.72 -8.78 -1.82
C LYS A 178 5.97 -8.30 -1.09
N ASP A 179 6.21 -7.01 -1.18
CA ASP A 179 7.02 -6.24 -0.24
C ASP A 179 6.14 -5.39 0.70
N SER A 180 6.75 -4.51 1.49
CA SER A 180 6.04 -3.66 2.46
C SER A 180 5.10 -2.62 1.85
N TYR A 181 5.25 -2.28 0.58
CA TYR A 181 4.31 -1.37 -0.10
C TYR A 181 2.87 -1.92 -0.08
N ALA A 182 2.72 -3.23 -0.21
CA ALA A 182 1.40 -3.84 -0.20
C ALA A 182 0.73 -3.88 1.18
N ASN A 183 1.42 -3.53 2.29
CA ASN A 183 0.81 -3.56 3.61
C ASN A 183 -0.44 -2.65 3.71
N SER A 184 -0.41 -1.46 3.10
CA SER A 184 -1.56 -0.58 3.04
C SER A 184 -2.56 -0.90 1.91
N LEU A 185 -2.16 -1.70 0.91
CA LEU A 185 -3.02 -2.16 -0.19
C LEU A 185 -3.88 -3.37 0.18
N ILE A 186 -3.31 -4.35 0.90
CA ILE A 186 -3.98 -5.61 1.23
C ILE A 186 -5.34 -5.41 1.91
N PRO A 187 -5.52 -4.50 2.89
CA PRO A 187 -6.82 -4.24 3.48
C PRO A 187 -7.91 -3.90 2.46
N LEU A 188 -7.58 -3.19 1.38
CA LEU A 188 -8.51 -2.85 0.32
C LEU A 188 -8.93 -4.08 -0.51
N LEU A 189 -8.03 -5.03 -0.71
CA LEU A 189 -8.29 -6.27 -1.46
C LEU A 189 -9.19 -7.24 -0.70
N THR A 190 -9.26 -7.17 0.63
CA THR A 190 -10.08 -8.05 1.46
C THR A 190 -11.58 -7.90 1.23
N THR A 191 -12.02 -6.82 0.60
CA THR A 191 -13.41 -6.66 0.16
C THR A 191 -13.77 -7.55 -1.04
N HIS A 192 -12.78 -8.16 -1.69
CA HIS A 192 -12.96 -9.00 -2.87
C HIS A 192 -12.55 -10.46 -2.67
N TYR A 193 -11.68 -10.76 -1.70
CA TYR A 193 -11.11 -12.09 -1.48
C TYR A 193 -10.86 -12.39 0.00
N ALA A 194 -10.79 -13.69 0.34
CA ALA A 194 -9.86 -14.13 1.36
C ALA A 194 -8.44 -14.02 0.79
N VAL A 195 -7.48 -13.56 1.56
CA VAL A 195 -6.12 -13.28 1.07
C VAL A 195 -5.10 -14.11 1.83
N SER A 196 -4.24 -14.82 1.10
CA SER A 196 -3.04 -15.43 1.65
C SER A 196 -1.83 -14.83 0.95
N TYR A 197 -0.78 -14.48 1.70
CA TYR A 197 0.43 -13.94 1.10
C TYR A 197 1.70 -14.28 1.86
N THR A 198 2.83 -14.21 1.14
CA THR A 198 4.18 -14.37 1.67
C THR A 198 5.04 -13.16 1.32
N HIS A 199 6.03 -12.94 2.14
CA HIS A 199 7.12 -11.98 1.87
C HIS A 199 8.20 -12.61 1.01
#